data_05e2e63f4b62fe8df3baef37bbc336bc
#
_entry.id   05e2e63f4b62fe8df3baef37bbc336bc
#
_cell.length_a   1.000
_cell.length_b   1.000
_cell.length_c   1.000
_cell.angle_alpha   90.00
_cell.angle_beta   90.00
_cell.angle_gamma   90.00
#
_symmetry.space_group_name_H-M   'P 1'
#
loop_
_entity.id
_entity.type
_entity.pdbx_description
1 polymer ?
#
loop_
_entity_poly.entity_id
_entity_poly.type
_entity_poly.pdbx_seq_one_letter_code
_entity_poly.pdbx_strand_id
1 'polypeptide(L)'
;MDNLFLMLAPLFSSKLLLVLFFGTLFGLILGVLPGLGPTTGGALILPFTMTLDPLSAIVLLTSIYCAGTYGGAITAVLINTPGTPAAAATCLDGYPLAQKGEAGRALGMATVSSTVGGVFSVIILVFFAPILAQLAYEFGQPEYFALAIFGLTMLASIGEGSPIKNLIAGAFGILISTVGKDFMTSIDRFTFGINELTEGIGFIPVVVGLFAMSEMLTQSTLINQVFNRIALKAIKLPSKNDYKKTWKTILRSSGIGSFIGVLPAEGGTVASLIGYSEAKRFSKNPEEFGKGSIEGIAGAEAANNAATGGAMVPTLALGIPGSATTAVILTGLIIHGVRPGPDLFREQPDFLYGIFGAMLIANILFFIFGFFGAKIFARITLVPNKILWPMIFAVSVCGTYSLNQSIIDVWIMLFFGILGFFMRRYGFSVVPVIIGLILGELVEGTLRQSLVIFDGNWLMFFTRPIALTFFILSLIALAFPLIRSK
;
A
#
# COMPACT_ATOMS: atom_id res chain seq x y z
N MET A 1 18.76 20.04 13.71
CA MET A 1 19.39 19.99 12.37
C MET A 1 20.06 18.64 12.11
N ASP A 2 20.64 18.03 13.15
CA ASP A 2 21.37 16.75 13.03
C ASP A 2 20.50 15.60 12.51
N ASN A 3 19.25 15.47 12.96
CA ASN A 3 18.35 14.43 12.49
C ASN A 3 17.98 14.55 10.99
N LEU A 4 17.84 15.75 10.46
CA LEU A 4 17.57 15.94 9.02
C LEU A 4 18.80 15.59 8.18
N PHE A 5 19.99 15.92 8.68
CA PHE A 5 21.24 15.54 8.02
C PHE A 5 21.41 14.01 8.00
N LEU A 6 21.15 13.33 9.12
CA LEU A 6 21.19 11.87 9.22
C LEU A 6 20.18 11.18 8.27
N MET A 7 18.99 11.77 8.09
CA MET A 7 18.00 11.26 7.13
C MET A 7 18.46 11.38 5.68
N LEU A 8 19.15 12.45 5.34
CA LEU A 8 19.47 12.77 3.95
C LEU A 8 20.87 12.30 3.54
N ALA A 9 21.83 12.25 4.48
CA ALA A 9 23.22 11.93 4.18
C ALA A 9 23.42 10.59 3.43
N PRO A 10 22.77 9.47 3.81
CA PRO A 10 22.89 8.20 3.10
C PRO A 10 22.42 8.28 1.63
N LEU A 11 21.45 9.17 1.36
CA LEU A 11 20.78 9.29 0.07
C LEU A 11 21.60 10.07 -0.98
N PHE A 12 22.63 10.79 -0.56
CA PHE A 12 23.52 11.52 -1.47
C PHE A 12 24.54 10.61 -2.18
N SER A 13 24.54 9.29 -1.92
CA SER A 13 25.30 8.38 -2.77
C SER A 13 24.70 8.34 -4.18
N SER A 14 25.57 8.34 -5.21
CA SER A 14 25.13 8.29 -6.60
C SER A 14 24.21 7.10 -6.89
N LYS A 15 24.45 5.96 -6.24
CA LYS A 15 23.63 4.75 -6.35
C LYS A 15 22.21 4.98 -5.84
N LEU A 16 22.04 5.51 -4.61
CA LEU A 16 20.72 5.73 -4.03
C LEU A 16 19.94 6.83 -4.73
N LEU A 17 20.62 7.88 -5.22
CA LEU A 17 19.98 8.90 -6.05
C LEU A 17 19.42 8.33 -7.36
N LEU A 18 20.15 7.42 -8.03
CA LEU A 18 19.66 6.73 -9.21
C LEU A 18 18.47 5.83 -8.87
N VAL A 19 18.53 5.08 -7.76
CA VAL A 19 17.42 4.23 -7.32
C VAL A 19 16.17 5.07 -7.04
N LEU A 20 16.31 6.20 -6.34
CA LEU A 20 15.22 7.16 -6.09
C LEU A 20 14.63 7.72 -7.38
N PHE A 21 15.49 8.12 -8.31
CA PHE A 21 15.07 8.67 -9.61
C PHE A 21 14.26 7.64 -10.41
N PHE A 22 14.82 6.45 -10.60
CA PHE A 22 14.16 5.39 -11.38
C PHE A 22 12.95 4.82 -10.65
N GLY A 23 12.99 4.66 -9.31
CA GLY A 23 11.86 4.22 -8.52
C GLY A 23 10.68 5.18 -8.60
N THR A 24 10.94 6.48 -8.48
CA THR A 24 9.91 7.51 -8.63
C THR A 24 9.33 7.55 -10.05
N LEU A 25 10.19 7.48 -11.06
CA LEU A 25 9.77 7.46 -12.47
C LEU A 25 8.92 6.22 -12.78
N PHE A 26 9.38 5.05 -12.36
CA PHE A 26 8.67 3.78 -12.55
C PHE A 26 7.34 3.75 -11.79
N GLY A 27 7.34 4.25 -10.54
CA GLY A 27 6.11 4.39 -9.76
C GLY A 27 5.07 5.26 -10.46
N LEU A 28 5.46 6.42 -11.00
CA LEU A 28 4.58 7.28 -11.79
C LEU A 28 4.03 6.56 -13.04
N ILE A 29 4.88 5.86 -13.78
CA ILE A 29 4.47 5.11 -14.99
C ILE A 29 3.39 4.10 -14.62
N LEU A 30 3.61 3.32 -13.56
CA LEU A 30 2.67 2.30 -13.12
C LEU A 30 1.38 2.89 -12.55
N GLY A 31 1.50 3.97 -11.77
CA GLY A 31 0.32 4.66 -11.23
C GLY A 31 -0.59 5.27 -12.29
N VAL A 32 0.00 5.71 -13.41
CA VAL A 32 -0.75 6.25 -14.56
C VAL A 32 -1.44 5.15 -15.36
N LEU A 33 -0.98 3.91 -15.31
CA LEU A 33 -1.60 2.81 -16.03
C LEU A 33 -2.77 2.24 -15.21
N PRO A 34 -4.03 2.32 -15.72
CA PRO A 34 -5.18 1.82 -14.99
C PRO A 34 -5.03 0.36 -14.58
N GLY A 35 -5.28 0.08 -13.30
CA GLY A 35 -5.17 -1.26 -12.73
C GLY A 35 -3.77 -1.67 -12.26
N LEU A 36 -2.70 -0.92 -12.58
CA LEU A 36 -1.36 -1.33 -12.18
C LEU A 36 -0.88 -0.75 -10.86
N GLY A 37 -1.19 0.43 -10.48
CA GLY A 37 -0.88 1.04 -9.18
C GLY A 37 0.44 0.68 -8.49
N PRO A 38 0.74 1.27 -7.33
CA PRO A 38 2.01 1.04 -6.63
C PRO A 38 2.13 -0.38 -6.06
N THR A 39 1.02 -1.03 -5.71
CA THR A 39 1.03 -2.40 -5.16
C THR A 39 1.48 -3.41 -6.22
N THR A 40 0.83 -3.36 -7.40
CA THR A 40 1.21 -4.23 -8.52
C THR A 40 2.62 -3.93 -9.00
N GLY A 41 2.99 -2.65 -9.04
CA GLY A 41 4.33 -2.22 -9.41
C GLY A 41 5.41 -2.70 -8.46
N GLY A 42 5.17 -2.57 -7.16
CA GLY A 42 6.05 -3.10 -6.13
C GLY A 42 6.19 -4.62 -6.24
N ALA A 43 5.07 -5.33 -6.42
CA ALA A 43 5.06 -6.78 -6.58
C ALA A 43 5.86 -7.24 -7.80
N LEU A 44 5.72 -6.55 -8.95
CA LEU A 44 6.48 -6.85 -10.17
C LEU A 44 7.99 -6.66 -10.02
N ILE A 45 8.39 -5.60 -9.31
CA ILE A 45 9.82 -5.27 -9.17
C ILE A 45 10.48 -6.04 -8.02
N LEU A 46 9.69 -6.55 -7.06
CA LEU A 46 10.18 -7.20 -5.86
C LEU A 46 11.21 -8.31 -6.12
N PRO A 47 11.00 -9.24 -7.07
CA PRO A 47 12.01 -10.27 -7.38
C PRO A 47 13.36 -9.68 -7.81
N PHE A 48 13.33 -8.58 -8.53
CA PHE A 48 14.55 -7.93 -9.05
C PHE A 48 15.30 -7.15 -7.98
N THR A 49 14.65 -6.84 -6.85
CA THR A 49 15.31 -6.18 -5.72
C THR A 49 16.38 -7.05 -5.08
N MET A 50 16.33 -8.38 -5.24
CA MET A 50 17.31 -9.33 -4.70
C MET A 50 18.74 -9.06 -5.18
N THR A 51 18.92 -8.36 -6.30
CA THR A 51 20.24 -7.95 -6.80
C THR A 51 20.76 -6.65 -6.15
N LEU A 52 19.93 -6.00 -5.33
CA LEU A 52 20.25 -4.75 -4.65
C LEU A 52 20.61 -5.02 -3.18
N ASP A 53 21.33 -4.08 -2.57
CA ASP A 53 21.47 -4.06 -1.11
C ASP A 53 20.14 -3.73 -0.42
N PRO A 54 19.95 -4.11 0.84
CA PRO A 54 18.66 -3.94 1.54
C PRO A 54 18.11 -2.50 1.49
N LEU A 55 18.96 -1.50 1.73
CA LEU A 55 18.51 -0.11 1.73
C LEU A 55 18.07 0.34 0.33
N SER A 56 18.84 0.03 -0.71
CA SER A 56 18.48 0.35 -2.10
C SER A 56 17.17 -0.32 -2.52
N ALA A 57 16.96 -1.57 -2.12
CA ALA A 57 15.72 -2.30 -2.40
C ALA A 57 14.48 -1.61 -1.79
N ILE A 58 14.57 -1.23 -0.51
CA ILE A 58 13.45 -0.61 0.18
C ILE A 58 13.24 0.85 -0.29
N VAL A 59 14.31 1.58 -0.59
CA VAL A 59 14.23 2.91 -1.21
C VAL A 59 13.52 2.83 -2.57
N LEU A 60 13.80 1.82 -3.39
CA LEU A 60 13.11 1.59 -4.66
C LEU A 60 11.61 1.37 -4.45
N LEU A 61 11.24 0.45 -3.56
CA LEU A 61 9.84 0.11 -3.29
C LEU A 61 9.05 1.28 -2.68
N THR A 62 9.64 2.03 -1.75
CA THR A 62 8.99 3.20 -1.13
C THR A 62 8.86 4.37 -2.10
N SER A 63 9.81 4.54 -3.02
CA SER A 63 9.72 5.53 -4.11
C SER A 63 8.59 5.19 -5.07
N ILE A 64 8.45 3.90 -5.46
CA ILE A 64 7.34 3.39 -6.26
C ILE A 64 6.02 3.64 -5.52
N TYR A 65 5.98 3.42 -4.22
CA TYR A 65 4.78 3.65 -3.41
C TYR A 65 4.34 5.10 -3.44
N CYS A 66 5.20 6.04 -3.09
CA CYS A 66 4.88 7.46 -3.06
C CYS A 66 4.43 7.97 -4.44
N ALA A 67 5.23 7.69 -5.46
CA ALA A 67 4.98 8.20 -6.81
C ALA A 67 3.80 7.51 -7.51
N GLY A 68 3.64 6.20 -7.31
CA GLY A 68 2.54 5.43 -7.89
C GLY A 68 1.18 5.82 -7.32
N THR A 69 1.14 6.21 -6.05
CA THR A 69 -0.08 6.71 -5.40
C THR A 69 -0.56 7.99 -6.08
N TYR A 70 0.32 8.95 -6.33
CA TYR A 70 -0.02 10.18 -7.08
C TYR A 70 -0.33 9.89 -8.56
N GLY A 71 0.38 8.94 -9.20
CA GLY A 71 0.21 8.64 -10.63
C GLY A 71 -1.24 8.37 -11.02
N GLY A 72 -2.01 7.76 -10.14
CA GLY A 72 -3.44 7.47 -10.33
C GLY A 72 -4.32 8.70 -10.56
N ALA A 73 -3.94 9.86 -10.03
CA ALA A 73 -4.66 11.12 -10.22
C ALA A 73 -4.63 11.60 -11.68
N ILE A 74 -3.57 11.29 -12.43
CA ILE A 74 -3.43 11.72 -13.82
C ILE A 74 -4.53 11.12 -14.70
N THR A 75 -4.78 9.83 -14.58
CA THR A 75 -5.83 9.14 -15.32
C THR A 75 -7.22 9.44 -14.78
N ALA A 76 -7.36 9.60 -13.46
CA ALA A 76 -8.60 10.04 -12.84
C ALA A 76 -9.10 11.36 -13.45
N VAL A 77 -8.20 12.32 -13.63
CA VAL A 77 -8.50 13.64 -14.21
C VAL A 77 -8.70 13.59 -15.72
N LEU A 78 -7.89 12.84 -16.47
CA LEU A 78 -7.85 12.94 -17.94
C LEU A 78 -8.80 11.98 -18.66
N ILE A 79 -9.12 10.83 -18.08
CA ILE A 79 -9.90 9.77 -18.73
C ILE A 79 -11.05 9.24 -17.85
N ASN A 80 -11.31 9.86 -16.69
CA ASN A 80 -12.32 9.41 -15.73
C ASN A 80 -12.17 7.94 -15.30
N THR A 81 -10.94 7.48 -15.26
CA THR A 81 -10.62 6.12 -14.84
C THR A 81 -9.51 6.21 -13.78
N PRO A 82 -9.78 5.78 -12.55
CA PRO A 82 -8.76 5.86 -11.51
C PRO A 82 -7.59 4.93 -11.86
N GLY A 83 -6.36 5.43 -11.83
CA GLY A 83 -5.16 4.62 -12.01
C GLY A 83 -4.92 3.69 -10.81
N THR A 84 -5.32 4.16 -9.62
CA THR A 84 -5.34 3.40 -8.38
C THR A 84 -6.73 3.48 -7.74
N PRO A 85 -7.17 2.51 -6.93
CA PRO A 85 -8.47 2.57 -6.25
C PRO A 85 -8.66 3.88 -5.46
N ALA A 86 -7.60 4.36 -4.82
CA ALA A 86 -7.61 5.60 -4.04
C ALA A 86 -7.88 6.86 -4.88
N ALA A 87 -7.54 6.86 -6.17
CA ALA A 87 -7.80 7.98 -7.07
C ALA A 87 -9.29 8.07 -7.54
N ALA A 88 -10.14 7.12 -7.13
CA ALA A 88 -11.57 7.15 -7.47
C ALA A 88 -12.27 8.41 -6.94
N ALA A 89 -11.90 8.89 -5.75
CA ALA A 89 -12.44 10.15 -5.21
C ALA A 89 -12.04 11.35 -6.07
N THR A 90 -10.85 11.33 -6.67
CA THR A 90 -10.36 12.39 -7.56
C THR A 90 -11.11 12.43 -8.87
N CYS A 91 -11.67 11.31 -9.37
CA CYS A 91 -12.53 11.29 -10.54
C CYS A 91 -13.77 12.20 -10.36
N LEU A 92 -14.33 12.28 -9.14
CA LEU A 92 -15.57 12.97 -8.87
C LEU A 92 -15.55 14.46 -9.26
N ASP A 93 -14.40 15.10 -9.08
CA ASP A 93 -14.24 16.52 -9.41
C ASP A 93 -13.14 16.79 -10.44
N GLY A 94 -12.12 15.94 -10.50
CA GLY A 94 -10.99 16.09 -11.42
C GLY A 94 -11.41 16.03 -12.87
N TYR A 95 -12.18 15.02 -13.25
CA TYR A 95 -12.66 14.85 -14.63
C TYR A 95 -13.68 15.91 -15.03
N PRO A 96 -14.72 16.24 -14.22
CA PRO A 96 -15.62 17.35 -14.53
C PRO A 96 -14.91 18.70 -14.69
N LEU A 97 -13.88 18.99 -13.90
CA LEU A 97 -13.07 20.20 -14.07
C LEU A 97 -12.26 20.17 -15.36
N ALA A 98 -11.73 19.01 -15.71
CA ALA A 98 -11.02 18.81 -16.97
C ALA A 98 -11.93 18.96 -18.21
N GLN A 99 -13.19 18.49 -18.13
CA GLN A 99 -14.21 18.68 -19.17
C GLN A 99 -14.53 20.17 -19.43
N LYS A 100 -14.41 21.01 -18.41
CA LYS A 100 -14.54 22.47 -18.50
C LYS A 100 -13.32 23.14 -19.17
N GLY A 101 -12.33 22.35 -19.64
CA GLY A 101 -11.10 22.86 -20.25
C GLY A 101 -10.00 23.22 -19.24
N GLU A 102 -10.18 22.91 -17.96
CA GLU A 102 -9.28 23.24 -16.87
C GLU A 102 -8.43 22.02 -16.37
N ALA A 103 -8.18 21.04 -17.23
CA ALA A 103 -7.40 19.85 -16.91
C ALA A 103 -6.03 20.17 -16.27
N GLY A 104 -5.37 21.21 -16.77
CA GLY A 104 -4.08 21.65 -16.22
C GLY A 104 -4.17 22.19 -14.80
N ARG A 105 -5.27 22.85 -14.43
CA ARG A 105 -5.55 23.35 -13.07
C ARG A 105 -5.91 22.21 -12.12
N ALA A 106 -6.71 21.26 -12.60
CA ALA A 106 -7.08 20.06 -11.84
C ALA A 106 -5.81 19.24 -11.48
N LEU A 107 -4.97 18.94 -12.46
CA LEU A 107 -3.72 18.22 -12.24
C LEU A 107 -2.72 19.01 -11.37
N GLY A 108 -2.64 20.33 -11.55
CA GLY A 108 -1.79 21.17 -10.70
C GLY A 108 -2.20 21.12 -9.23
N MET A 109 -3.50 21.17 -8.94
CA MET A 109 -4.00 21.01 -7.57
C MET A 109 -3.76 19.61 -7.05
N ALA A 110 -4.02 18.57 -7.85
CA ALA A 110 -3.73 17.19 -7.46
C ALA A 110 -2.25 17.01 -7.11
N THR A 111 -1.33 17.48 -7.95
CA THR A 111 0.11 17.39 -7.72
C THR A 111 0.54 18.07 -6.42
N VAL A 112 0.08 19.31 -6.20
CA VAL A 112 0.43 20.08 -4.99
C VAL A 112 -0.14 19.42 -3.74
N SER A 113 -1.42 19.04 -3.77
CA SER A 113 -2.08 18.43 -2.61
C SER A 113 -1.49 17.08 -2.25
N SER A 114 -1.16 16.26 -3.24
CA SER A 114 -0.48 14.97 -3.06
C SER A 114 0.90 15.16 -2.46
N THR A 115 1.68 16.11 -2.95
CA THR A 115 3.02 16.39 -2.41
C THR A 115 2.95 16.88 -0.97
N VAL A 116 2.07 17.82 -0.66
CA VAL A 116 1.90 18.33 0.71
C VAL A 116 1.44 17.21 1.64
N GLY A 117 0.47 16.40 1.22
CA GLY A 117 -0.02 15.24 1.98
C GLY A 117 1.08 14.21 2.23
N GLY A 118 1.84 13.86 1.19
CA GLY A 118 2.95 12.93 1.28
C GLY A 118 4.06 13.42 2.22
N VAL A 119 4.51 14.67 2.06
CA VAL A 119 5.52 15.27 2.94
C VAL A 119 5.03 15.35 4.39
N PHE A 120 3.77 15.76 4.60
CA PHE A 120 3.16 15.80 5.93
C PHE A 120 3.17 14.42 6.57
N SER A 121 2.84 13.37 5.83
CA SER A 121 2.81 12.00 6.35
C SER A 121 4.20 11.45 6.69
N VAL A 122 5.24 11.86 5.96
CA VAL A 122 6.62 11.51 6.31
C VAL A 122 7.01 12.17 7.64
N ILE A 123 6.60 13.41 7.88
CA ILE A 123 6.82 14.06 9.17
C ILE A 123 6.12 13.27 10.29
N ILE A 124 4.86 12.88 10.08
CA ILE A 124 4.14 12.02 11.03
C ILE A 124 4.88 10.69 11.24
N LEU A 125 5.34 10.05 10.17
CA LEU A 125 6.10 8.80 10.25
C LEU A 125 7.36 8.93 11.12
N VAL A 126 8.15 9.98 10.90
CA VAL A 126 9.39 10.25 11.65
C VAL A 126 9.14 10.41 13.16
N PHE A 127 8.03 11.06 13.54
CA PHE A 127 7.72 11.30 14.95
C PHE A 127 6.96 10.16 15.60
N PHE A 128 5.99 9.55 14.91
CA PHE A 128 5.10 8.56 15.52
C PHE A 128 5.62 7.12 15.47
N ALA A 129 6.40 6.75 14.44
CA ALA A 129 6.89 5.39 14.34
C ALA A 129 7.85 5.02 15.51
N PRO A 130 8.79 5.87 15.93
CA PRO A 130 9.61 5.58 17.12
C PRO A 130 8.79 5.47 18.41
N ILE A 131 7.73 6.29 18.58
CA ILE A 131 6.84 6.22 19.75
C ILE A 131 6.11 4.88 19.77
N LEU A 132 5.56 4.46 18.63
CA LEU A 132 4.87 3.18 18.53
C LEU A 132 5.84 2.00 18.73
N ALA A 133 7.05 2.08 18.19
CA ALA A 133 8.09 1.08 18.43
C ALA A 133 8.47 0.98 19.91
N GLN A 134 8.57 2.13 20.60
CA GLN A 134 8.85 2.13 22.03
C GLN A 134 7.72 1.48 22.84
N LEU A 135 6.45 1.75 22.51
CA LEU A 135 5.31 1.07 23.13
C LEU A 135 5.32 -0.43 22.86
N ALA A 136 5.80 -0.85 21.69
CA ALA A 136 5.85 -2.26 21.31
C ALA A 136 6.90 -3.08 22.11
N TYR A 137 7.84 -2.45 22.80
CA TYR A 137 8.73 -3.17 23.73
C TYR A 137 8.00 -3.75 24.96
N GLU A 138 6.84 -3.20 25.31
CA GLU A 138 5.99 -3.75 26.36
C GLU A 138 5.18 -4.98 25.91
N PHE A 139 5.25 -5.33 24.60
CA PHE A 139 4.49 -6.44 24.04
C PHE A 139 5.24 -7.76 24.24
N GLY A 140 4.60 -8.71 24.92
CA GLY A 140 4.99 -10.11 24.91
C GLY A 140 4.27 -10.89 23.81
N GLN A 141 4.42 -12.21 23.83
CA GLN A 141 3.77 -13.09 22.85
C GLN A 141 2.24 -12.97 22.82
N PRO A 142 1.55 -12.85 23.98
CA PRO A 142 0.10 -12.68 23.99
C PRO A 142 -0.37 -11.36 23.36
N GLU A 143 0.40 -10.27 23.54
CA GLU A 143 0.10 -8.96 22.96
C GLU A 143 0.29 -8.98 21.45
N TYR A 144 1.37 -9.60 20.95
CA TYR A 144 1.58 -9.76 19.50
C TYR A 144 0.51 -10.65 18.85
N PHE A 145 0.05 -11.71 19.53
CA PHE A 145 -1.08 -12.52 19.05
C PHE A 145 -2.35 -11.66 18.93
N ALA A 146 -2.72 -10.94 19.99
CA ALA A 146 -3.90 -10.08 20.00
C ALA A 146 -3.82 -8.97 18.94
N LEU A 147 -2.64 -8.37 18.75
CA LEU A 147 -2.37 -7.36 17.74
C LEU A 147 -2.52 -7.92 16.31
N ALA A 148 -2.03 -9.14 16.06
CA ALA A 148 -2.17 -9.78 14.75
C ALA A 148 -3.65 -10.11 14.43
N ILE A 149 -4.42 -10.58 15.43
CA ILE A 149 -5.87 -10.77 15.31
C ILE A 149 -6.57 -9.43 15.04
N PHE A 150 -6.19 -8.36 15.72
CA PHE A 150 -6.71 -7.02 15.47
C PHE A 150 -6.42 -6.56 14.03
N GLY A 151 -5.19 -6.74 13.53
CA GLY A 151 -4.84 -6.43 12.15
C GLY A 151 -5.71 -7.17 11.12
N LEU A 152 -5.93 -8.48 11.33
CA LEU A 152 -6.80 -9.29 10.47
C LEU A 152 -8.27 -8.85 10.52
N THR A 153 -8.77 -8.50 11.70
CA THR A 153 -10.16 -8.04 11.86
C THR A 153 -10.39 -6.64 11.27
N MET A 154 -9.40 -5.76 11.37
CA MET A 154 -9.44 -4.45 10.71
C MET A 154 -9.52 -4.57 9.19
N LEU A 155 -8.73 -5.47 8.58
CA LEU A 155 -8.82 -5.76 7.15
C LEU A 155 -10.20 -6.24 6.72
N ALA A 156 -10.81 -7.10 7.53
CA ALA A 156 -12.16 -7.58 7.29
C ALA A 156 -13.19 -6.44 7.33
N SER A 157 -12.99 -5.49 8.22
CA SER A 157 -13.95 -4.44 8.54
C SER A 157 -13.88 -3.23 7.62
N ILE A 158 -12.68 -2.82 7.20
CA ILE A 158 -12.42 -1.58 6.46
C ILE A 158 -12.02 -1.86 5.00
N GLY A 159 -11.58 -3.09 4.68
CA GLY A 159 -11.18 -3.49 3.33
C GLY A 159 -12.33 -3.42 2.31
N GLU A 160 -11.96 -3.40 1.03
CA GLU A 160 -12.94 -3.42 -0.07
C GLU A 160 -13.77 -4.71 -0.04
N GLY A 161 -15.07 -4.59 -0.31
CA GLY A 161 -15.99 -5.72 -0.45
C GLY A 161 -16.70 -6.14 0.85
N SER A 162 -17.11 -7.40 0.92
CA SER A 162 -17.86 -7.95 2.06
C SER A 162 -16.91 -8.32 3.21
N PRO A 163 -17.19 -7.89 4.48
CA PRO A 163 -16.40 -8.26 5.65
C PRO A 163 -16.19 -9.77 5.80
N ILE A 164 -17.24 -10.55 5.54
CA ILE A 164 -17.18 -12.02 5.62
C ILE A 164 -16.23 -12.59 4.58
N LYS A 165 -16.27 -12.08 3.34
CA LYS A 165 -15.36 -12.51 2.27
C LYS A 165 -13.91 -12.16 2.60
N ASN A 166 -13.66 -11.01 3.20
CA ASN A 166 -12.33 -10.61 3.64
C ASN A 166 -11.81 -11.48 4.78
N LEU A 167 -12.65 -11.87 5.75
CA LEU A 167 -12.29 -12.84 6.80
C LEU A 167 -11.95 -14.21 6.21
N ILE A 168 -12.75 -14.71 5.28
CA ILE A 168 -12.49 -15.98 4.60
C ILE A 168 -11.15 -15.91 3.84
N ALA A 169 -10.89 -14.80 3.13
CA ALA A 169 -9.66 -14.60 2.40
C ALA A 169 -8.44 -14.53 3.36
N GLY A 170 -8.56 -13.83 4.50
CA GLY A 170 -7.52 -13.78 5.51
C GLY A 170 -7.25 -15.14 6.16
N ALA A 171 -8.30 -15.89 6.51
CA ALA A 171 -8.19 -17.25 7.05
C ALA A 171 -7.52 -18.19 6.03
N PHE A 172 -7.85 -18.06 4.74
CA PHE A 172 -7.19 -18.80 3.67
C PHE A 172 -5.68 -18.44 3.60
N GLY A 173 -5.32 -17.16 3.75
CA GLY A 173 -3.91 -16.74 3.83
C GLY A 173 -3.17 -17.39 5.00
N ILE A 174 -3.78 -17.42 6.19
CA ILE A 174 -3.23 -18.11 7.37
C ILE A 174 -3.08 -19.61 7.08
N LEU A 175 -4.07 -20.24 6.45
CA LEU A 175 -3.99 -21.67 6.09
C LEU A 175 -2.80 -21.92 5.17
N ILE A 176 -2.57 -21.07 4.18
CA ILE A 176 -1.42 -21.21 3.27
C ILE A 176 -0.09 -21.07 4.04
N SER A 177 0.01 -20.19 5.02
CA SER A 177 1.24 -20.02 5.81
C SER A 177 1.60 -21.27 6.64
N THR A 178 0.66 -22.18 6.86
CA THR A 178 0.92 -23.44 7.58
C THR A 178 1.55 -24.53 6.71
N VAL A 179 1.69 -24.32 5.40
CA VAL A 179 2.38 -25.25 4.50
C VAL A 179 3.88 -25.18 4.73
N GLY A 180 4.55 -26.33 4.82
CA GLY A 180 5.97 -26.43 5.04
C GLY A 180 6.34 -27.03 6.41
N LYS A 181 7.53 -26.78 6.88
CA LYS A 181 7.98 -27.26 8.20
C LYS A 181 7.37 -26.48 9.34
N ASP A 182 6.80 -27.21 10.29
CA ASP A 182 6.40 -26.65 11.58
C ASP A 182 7.62 -26.14 12.35
N PHE A 183 7.63 -24.87 12.73
CA PHE A 183 8.80 -24.24 13.36
C PHE A 183 9.07 -24.75 14.80
N MET A 184 8.09 -25.36 15.49
CA MET A 184 8.30 -25.93 16.82
C MET A 184 8.67 -27.41 16.80
N THR A 185 8.06 -28.20 15.91
CA THR A 185 8.22 -29.67 15.86
C THR A 185 9.08 -30.14 14.70
N SER A 186 9.39 -29.25 13.74
CA SER A 186 10.12 -29.58 12.49
C SER A 186 9.45 -30.66 11.65
N ILE A 187 8.14 -30.93 11.87
CA ILE A 187 7.36 -31.89 11.09
C ILE A 187 6.83 -31.20 9.84
N ASP A 188 6.92 -31.87 8.68
CA ASP A 188 6.39 -31.37 7.42
C ASP A 188 4.86 -31.36 7.43
N ARG A 189 4.27 -30.23 7.05
CA ARG A 189 2.80 -30.04 6.96
C ARG A 189 2.40 -29.66 5.54
N PHE A 190 1.44 -30.39 4.99
CA PHE A 190 0.83 -30.11 3.67
C PHE A 190 1.84 -30.01 2.51
N THR A 191 3.00 -30.68 2.63
CA THR A 191 4.02 -30.70 1.56
C THR A 191 3.72 -31.69 0.46
N PHE A 192 2.82 -32.68 0.72
CA PHE A 192 2.42 -33.73 -0.23
C PHE A 192 3.60 -34.48 -0.85
N GLY A 193 4.74 -34.53 -0.18
CA GLY A 193 5.98 -35.17 -0.66
C GLY A 193 6.74 -34.35 -1.70
N ILE A 194 6.40 -33.08 -1.90
CA ILE A 194 7.10 -32.16 -2.78
C ILE A 194 8.17 -31.43 -1.95
N ASN A 195 9.45 -31.67 -2.28
CA ASN A 195 10.57 -31.13 -1.52
C ASN A 195 10.60 -29.60 -1.48
N GLU A 196 10.22 -28.94 -2.57
CA GLU A 196 10.19 -27.48 -2.69
C GLU A 196 9.14 -26.84 -1.78
N LEU A 197 8.11 -27.61 -1.37
CA LEU A 197 7.11 -27.13 -0.39
C LEU A 197 7.55 -27.33 1.06
N THR A 198 8.69 -27.98 1.32
CA THR A 198 9.22 -28.18 2.67
C THR A 198 9.60 -26.83 3.33
N GLU A 199 10.07 -25.86 2.54
CA GLU A 199 10.36 -24.50 3.01
C GLU A 199 9.11 -23.59 3.02
N GLY A 200 7.93 -24.15 2.72
CA GLY A 200 6.68 -23.43 2.64
C GLY A 200 6.37 -22.90 1.24
N ILE A 201 5.23 -22.22 1.14
CA ILE A 201 4.82 -21.54 -0.10
C ILE A 201 5.54 -20.20 -0.16
N GLY A 202 6.37 -20.00 -1.18
CA GLY A 202 7.14 -18.79 -1.40
C GLY A 202 6.25 -17.55 -1.42
N PHE A 203 6.61 -16.55 -0.63
CA PHE A 203 5.84 -15.33 -0.45
C PHE A 203 5.72 -14.52 -1.75
N ILE A 204 6.86 -14.35 -2.45
CA ILE A 204 6.93 -13.55 -3.67
C ILE A 204 6.07 -14.13 -4.80
N PRO A 205 6.11 -15.44 -5.12
CA PRO A 205 5.20 -16.05 -6.08
C PRO A 205 3.72 -15.75 -5.80
N VAL A 206 3.30 -15.83 -4.53
CA VAL A 206 1.91 -15.52 -4.13
C VAL A 206 1.58 -14.04 -4.37
N VAL A 207 2.45 -13.12 -3.96
CA VAL A 207 2.26 -11.67 -4.12
C VAL A 207 2.21 -11.28 -5.59
N VAL A 208 3.16 -11.76 -6.41
CA VAL A 208 3.20 -11.50 -7.86
C VAL A 208 1.97 -12.11 -8.53
N GLY A 209 1.56 -13.32 -8.14
CA GLY A 209 0.35 -13.97 -8.61
C GLY A 209 -0.92 -13.17 -8.31
N LEU A 210 -1.16 -12.88 -7.04
CA LEU A 210 -2.38 -12.21 -6.59
C LEU A 210 -2.49 -10.75 -7.05
N PHE A 211 -1.38 -10.02 -7.22
CA PHE A 211 -1.44 -8.63 -7.65
C PHE A 211 -1.18 -8.47 -9.16
N ALA A 212 -0.02 -8.90 -9.66
CA ALA A 212 0.35 -8.62 -11.04
C ALA A 212 -0.38 -9.52 -12.02
N MET A 213 -0.33 -10.83 -11.81
CA MET A 213 -0.92 -11.80 -12.72
C MET A 213 -2.45 -11.73 -12.71
N SER A 214 -3.09 -11.63 -11.53
CA SER A 214 -4.54 -11.52 -11.44
C SER A 214 -5.07 -10.24 -12.05
N GLU A 215 -4.34 -9.13 -11.91
CA GLU A 215 -4.68 -7.85 -12.53
C GLU A 215 -4.57 -7.94 -14.04
N MET A 216 -3.49 -8.54 -14.56
CA MET A 216 -3.34 -8.80 -15.99
C MET A 216 -4.53 -9.57 -16.55
N LEU A 217 -4.94 -10.66 -15.89
CA LEU A 217 -6.09 -11.46 -16.30
C LEU A 217 -7.40 -10.64 -16.26
N THR A 218 -7.60 -9.83 -15.23
CA THR A 218 -8.77 -8.96 -15.08
C THR A 218 -8.82 -7.94 -16.21
N GLN A 219 -7.74 -7.26 -16.47
CA GLN A 219 -7.68 -6.21 -17.50
C GLN A 219 -7.72 -6.78 -18.91
N SER A 220 -7.26 -8.01 -19.12
CA SER A 220 -7.37 -8.67 -20.42
C SER A 220 -8.83 -8.89 -20.86
N THR A 221 -9.78 -8.92 -19.92
CA THR A 221 -11.21 -8.97 -20.22
C THR A 221 -11.79 -7.64 -20.66
N LEU A 222 -11.08 -6.52 -20.45
CA LEU A 222 -11.52 -5.15 -20.70
C LEU A 222 -10.87 -4.51 -21.95
N ILE A 223 -10.23 -5.30 -22.80
CA ILE A 223 -9.39 -4.84 -23.92
C ILE A 223 -10.11 -3.87 -24.90
N ASN A 224 -11.42 -3.93 -24.99
CA ASN A 224 -12.21 -3.16 -25.96
C ASN A 224 -12.79 -1.84 -25.41
N GLN A 225 -12.42 -1.42 -24.20
CA GLN A 225 -12.91 -0.15 -23.68
C GLN A 225 -12.21 1.03 -24.34
N VAL A 226 -13.00 1.88 -25.01
CA VAL A 226 -12.54 3.15 -25.60
C VAL A 226 -12.71 4.24 -24.55
N PHE A 227 -11.61 4.85 -24.14
CA PHE A 227 -11.64 5.97 -23.19
C PHE A 227 -11.73 7.31 -23.93
N ASN A 228 -12.72 8.13 -23.58
CA ASN A 228 -12.78 9.52 -24.02
C ASN A 228 -11.74 10.36 -23.27
N ARG A 229 -10.69 10.73 -23.97
CA ARG A 229 -9.54 11.41 -23.38
C ARG A 229 -9.65 12.92 -23.54
N ILE A 230 -9.38 13.64 -22.45
CA ILE A 230 -9.22 15.10 -22.47
C ILE A 230 -7.77 15.44 -22.80
N ALA A 231 -7.55 16.29 -23.81
CA ALA A 231 -6.22 16.75 -24.20
C ALA A 231 -5.61 17.68 -23.14
N LEU A 232 -4.43 17.34 -22.65
CA LEU A 232 -3.68 18.16 -21.71
C LEU A 232 -2.78 19.14 -22.48
N LYS A 233 -3.08 20.44 -22.39
CA LYS A 233 -2.23 21.50 -22.96
C LYS A 233 -0.97 21.72 -22.13
N ALA A 234 -1.13 22.01 -20.84
CA ALA A 234 -0.06 22.17 -19.84
C ALA A 234 -0.65 22.03 -18.44
N ILE A 235 0.17 21.61 -17.47
CA ILE A 235 -0.21 21.76 -16.05
C ILE A 235 -0.07 23.24 -15.67
N LYS A 236 -0.97 23.70 -14.81
CA LYS A 236 -0.96 25.03 -14.23
C LYS A 236 -0.92 24.92 -12.72
N LEU A 237 0.03 25.58 -12.11
CA LEU A 237 0.03 25.71 -10.65
C LEU A 237 -1.29 26.35 -10.18
N PRO A 238 -1.83 25.92 -9.04
CA PRO A 238 -3.02 26.55 -8.46
C PRO A 238 -2.81 28.04 -8.27
N SER A 239 -3.85 28.82 -8.56
CA SER A 239 -3.82 30.25 -8.35
C SER A 239 -3.76 30.62 -6.86
N LYS A 240 -3.36 31.87 -6.54
CA LYS A 240 -3.38 32.35 -5.15
C LYS A 240 -4.77 32.20 -4.51
N ASN A 241 -5.84 32.30 -5.32
CA ASN A 241 -7.21 32.14 -4.87
C ASN A 241 -7.53 30.67 -4.57
N ASP A 242 -7.01 29.75 -5.38
CA ASP A 242 -7.14 28.31 -5.13
C ASP A 242 -6.44 27.92 -3.81
N TYR A 243 -5.21 28.41 -3.58
CA TYR A 243 -4.52 28.18 -2.32
C TYR A 243 -5.28 28.73 -1.11
N LYS A 244 -5.86 29.94 -1.21
CA LYS A 244 -6.69 30.50 -0.13
C LYS A 244 -7.90 29.64 0.19
N LYS A 245 -8.50 29.02 -0.82
CA LYS A 245 -9.63 28.10 -0.63
C LYS A 245 -9.22 26.75 -0.04
N THR A 246 -8.09 26.20 -0.47
CA THR A 246 -7.77 24.77 -0.27
C THR A 246 -6.76 24.47 0.85
N TRP A 247 -5.94 25.44 1.33
CA TRP A 247 -4.87 25.15 2.27
C TRP A 247 -5.34 24.48 3.57
N LYS A 248 -6.48 24.92 4.14
CA LYS A 248 -7.06 24.31 5.35
C LYS A 248 -7.55 22.88 5.06
N THR A 249 -8.14 22.68 3.89
CA THR A 249 -8.59 21.38 3.42
C THR A 249 -7.41 20.44 3.24
N ILE A 250 -6.33 20.88 2.59
CA ILE A 250 -5.09 20.09 2.41
C ILE A 250 -4.54 19.65 3.77
N LEU A 251 -4.33 20.57 4.72
CA LEU A 251 -3.78 20.23 6.03
C LEU A 251 -4.66 19.27 6.84
N ARG A 252 -5.98 19.54 6.87
CA ARG A 252 -6.92 18.66 7.56
C ARG A 252 -6.98 17.28 6.93
N SER A 253 -7.06 17.20 5.61
CA SER A 253 -7.09 15.94 4.88
C SER A 253 -5.77 15.18 5.00
N SER A 254 -4.63 15.87 5.07
CA SER A 254 -3.33 15.25 5.36
C SER A 254 -3.31 14.60 6.75
N GLY A 255 -3.85 15.28 7.78
CA GLY A 255 -3.99 14.70 9.12
C GLY A 255 -4.91 13.46 9.13
N ILE A 256 -6.06 13.55 8.46
CA ILE A 256 -7.01 12.43 8.33
C ILE A 256 -6.36 11.27 7.58
N GLY A 257 -5.69 11.54 6.47
CA GLY A 257 -5.03 10.51 5.67
C GLY A 257 -3.94 9.80 6.44
N SER A 258 -3.09 10.54 7.15
CA SER A 258 -2.04 9.95 8.00
C SER A 258 -2.63 9.06 9.09
N PHE A 259 -3.69 9.52 9.76
CA PHE A 259 -4.35 8.74 10.82
C PHE A 259 -4.99 7.46 10.28
N ILE A 260 -5.70 7.54 9.15
CA ILE A 260 -6.33 6.37 8.53
C ILE A 260 -5.27 5.40 8.02
N GLY A 261 -4.16 5.92 7.49
CA GLY A 261 -3.02 5.10 7.05
C GLY A 261 -2.43 4.25 8.16
N VAL A 262 -2.39 4.73 9.41
CA VAL A 262 -1.90 3.95 10.57
C VAL A 262 -2.79 2.74 10.86
N LEU A 263 -4.08 2.80 10.49
CA LEU A 263 -4.98 1.67 10.71
C LEU A 263 -4.73 0.60 9.63
N PRO A 264 -4.51 -0.67 10.02
CA PRO A 264 -4.29 -1.76 9.06
C PRO A 264 -5.52 -1.96 8.18
N ALA A 265 -5.46 -1.55 6.92
CA ALA A 265 -6.50 -1.76 5.90
C ALA A 265 -6.08 -1.20 4.53
N GLU A 266 -6.99 -1.02 3.60
CA GLU A 266 -6.87 -0.28 2.34
C GLU A 266 -6.78 1.25 2.58
N GLY A 267 -5.76 1.67 3.36
CA GLY A 267 -5.66 3.02 3.93
C GLY A 267 -5.86 4.16 2.92
N GLY A 268 -5.28 4.09 1.73
CA GLY A 268 -5.36 5.15 0.72
C GLY A 268 -6.76 5.36 0.15
N THR A 269 -7.49 4.29 -0.17
CA THR A 269 -8.84 4.36 -0.75
C THR A 269 -9.83 4.97 0.23
N VAL A 270 -9.83 4.48 1.47
CA VAL A 270 -10.71 4.99 2.53
C VAL A 270 -10.34 6.43 2.89
N ALA A 271 -9.03 6.71 3.01
CA ALA A 271 -8.53 8.04 3.33
C ALA A 271 -8.96 9.09 2.30
N SER A 272 -8.84 8.77 1.00
CA SER A 272 -9.20 9.71 -0.08
C SER A 272 -10.70 10.03 -0.09
N LEU A 273 -11.56 9.03 0.12
CA LEU A 273 -13.02 9.22 0.19
C LEU A 273 -13.43 10.02 1.43
N ILE A 274 -12.81 9.76 2.58
CA ILE A 274 -13.08 10.55 3.81
C ILE A 274 -12.54 11.96 3.63
N GLY A 275 -11.32 12.13 3.08
CA GLY A 275 -10.77 13.46 2.79
C GLY A 275 -11.65 14.29 1.85
N TYR A 276 -12.20 13.65 0.81
CA TYR A 276 -13.19 14.28 -0.07
C TYR A 276 -14.47 14.67 0.67
N SER A 277 -15.02 13.76 1.47
CA SER A 277 -16.26 13.97 2.22
C SER A 277 -16.13 15.10 3.25
N GLU A 278 -14.99 15.12 3.97
CA GLU A 278 -14.68 16.18 4.93
C GLU A 278 -14.40 17.53 4.23
N ALA A 279 -13.75 17.51 3.06
CA ALA A 279 -13.60 18.71 2.24
C ALA A 279 -14.98 19.30 1.88
N LYS A 280 -15.92 18.46 1.44
CA LYS A 280 -17.30 18.87 1.13
C LYS A 280 -18.02 19.41 2.35
N ARG A 281 -17.90 18.74 3.50
CA ARG A 281 -18.58 19.12 4.74
C ARG A 281 -18.17 20.50 5.25
N PHE A 282 -16.89 20.85 5.11
CA PHE A 282 -16.35 22.13 5.58
C PHE A 282 -16.21 23.20 4.51
N SER A 283 -16.59 22.89 3.27
CA SER A 283 -16.60 23.87 2.19
C SER A 283 -17.69 24.91 2.37
N LYS A 284 -17.43 26.12 1.88
CA LYS A 284 -18.44 27.17 1.77
C LYS A 284 -19.39 26.96 0.59
N ASN A 285 -18.96 26.15 -0.40
CA ASN A 285 -19.69 25.87 -1.64
C ASN A 285 -19.84 24.35 -1.85
N PRO A 286 -20.54 23.62 -0.97
CA PRO A 286 -20.66 22.16 -1.06
C PRO A 286 -21.38 21.68 -2.33
N GLU A 287 -22.14 22.55 -2.99
CA GLU A 287 -22.84 22.30 -4.26
C GLU A 287 -21.92 22.24 -5.49
N GLU A 288 -20.67 22.73 -5.39
CA GLU A 288 -19.64 22.59 -6.44
C GLU A 288 -19.07 21.17 -6.52
N PHE A 289 -19.19 20.38 -5.44
CA PHE A 289 -18.65 19.02 -5.39
C PHE A 289 -19.42 18.08 -6.32
N GLY A 290 -18.67 17.24 -7.03
CA GLY A 290 -19.17 16.42 -8.14
C GLY A 290 -19.29 17.17 -9.45
N LYS A 291 -18.95 18.47 -9.49
CA LYS A 291 -19.05 19.34 -10.67
C LYS A 291 -17.74 20.03 -11.02
N GLY A 292 -16.63 19.62 -10.44
CA GLY A 292 -15.30 20.18 -10.67
C GLY A 292 -14.82 21.09 -9.54
N SER A 293 -15.10 20.73 -8.29
CA SER A 293 -14.60 21.43 -7.11
C SER A 293 -13.09 21.25 -6.94
N ILE A 294 -12.37 22.37 -6.85
CA ILE A 294 -10.94 22.34 -6.59
C ILE A 294 -10.63 21.88 -5.16
N GLU A 295 -11.54 22.12 -4.20
CA GLU A 295 -11.45 21.65 -2.83
C GLU A 295 -11.65 20.13 -2.74
N GLY A 296 -12.53 19.56 -3.57
CA GLY A 296 -12.75 18.11 -3.65
C GLY A 296 -11.48 17.37 -4.10
N ILE A 297 -10.83 17.89 -5.15
CA ILE A 297 -9.54 17.36 -5.63
C ILE A 297 -8.47 17.47 -4.52
N ALA A 298 -8.37 18.63 -3.89
CA ALA A 298 -7.39 18.90 -2.85
C ALA A 298 -7.56 17.97 -1.64
N GLY A 299 -8.80 17.77 -1.19
CA GLY A 299 -9.12 16.91 -0.05
C GLY A 299 -8.82 15.43 -0.31
N ALA A 300 -9.26 14.93 -1.48
CA ALA A 300 -9.02 13.55 -1.89
C ALA A 300 -7.53 13.23 -2.00
N GLU A 301 -6.78 14.05 -2.74
CA GLU A 301 -5.37 13.80 -3.04
C GLU A 301 -4.45 13.99 -1.83
N ALA A 302 -4.71 15.00 -1.00
CA ALA A 302 -3.93 15.20 0.22
C ALA A 302 -4.10 14.01 1.18
N ALA A 303 -5.33 13.50 1.37
CA ALA A 303 -5.58 12.35 2.22
C ALA A 303 -4.99 11.05 1.63
N ASN A 304 -5.14 10.83 0.31
CA ASN A 304 -4.58 9.68 -0.37
C ASN A 304 -3.08 9.56 -0.16
N ASN A 305 -2.33 10.61 -0.47
CA ASN A 305 -0.87 10.58 -0.35
C ASN A 305 -0.39 10.63 1.10
N ALA A 306 -1.14 11.28 2.00
CA ALA A 306 -0.84 11.25 3.42
C ALA A 306 -1.02 9.86 4.05
N ALA A 307 -1.86 9.01 3.50
CA ALA A 307 -1.98 7.63 3.96
C ALA A 307 -0.71 6.80 3.70
N THR A 308 0.17 7.21 2.77
CA THR A 308 1.39 6.45 2.46
C THR A 308 2.36 6.40 3.64
N GLY A 309 2.68 7.55 4.23
CA GLY A 309 3.52 7.61 5.43
C GLY A 309 2.81 7.04 6.65
N GLY A 310 1.49 7.29 6.79
CA GLY A 310 0.67 6.69 7.84
C GLY A 310 0.78 5.17 7.86
N ALA A 311 0.64 4.51 6.70
CA ALA A 311 0.71 3.05 6.58
C ALA A 311 2.12 2.48 6.86
N MET A 312 3.16 3.27 6.68
CA MET A 312 4.52 2.86 7.03
C MET A 312 4.76 2.85 8.56
N VAL A 313 3.98 3.59 9.35
CA VAL A 313 4.13 3.60 10.83
C VAL A 313 3.98 2.20 11.43
N PRO A 314 2.84 1.50 11.31
CA PRO A 314 2.69 0.15 11.85
C PRO A 314 3.58 -0.86 11.11
N THR A 315 3.85 -0.64 9.82
CA THR A 315 4.67 -1.55 9.02
C THR A 315 6.09 -1.63 9.55
N LEU A 316 6.72 -0.50 9.86
CA LEU A 316 8.09 -0.47 10.37
C LEU A 316 8.16 -0.74 11.88
N ALA A 317 7.21 -0.20 12.67
CA ALA A 317 7.25 -0.30 14.12
C ALA A 317 6.76 -1.64 14.69
N LEU A 318 5.81 -2.29 14.01
CA LEU A 318 5.14 -3.52 14.52
C LEU A 318 5.28 -4.71 13.56
N GLY A 319 5.77 -4.51 12.33
CA GLY A 319 5.77 -5.55 11.30
C GLY A 319 4.36 -5.91 10.80
N ILE A 320 3.40 -5.00 10.94
CA ILE A 320 2.02 -5.18 10.48
C ILE A 320 1.74 -4.22 9.33
N PRO A 321 1.43 -4.71 8.14
CA PRO A 321 1.23 -3.83 6.99
C PRO A 321 -0.02 -2.97 7.15
N GLY A 322 0.11 -1.65 6.95
CA GLY A 322 -1.00 -0.69 6.97
C GLY A 322 -1.80 -0.67 5.67
N SER A 323 -1.28 -1.23 4.58
CA SER A 323 -1.94 -1.28 3.27
C SER A 323 -1.40 -2.44 2.42
N ALA A 324 -2.05 -2.72 1.28
CA ALA A 324 -1.58 -3.70 0.30
C ALA A 324 -0.15 -3.40 -0.18
N THR A 325 0.17 -2.13 -0.44
CA THR A 325 1.51 -1.75 -0.89
C THR A 325 2.55 -1.91 0.21
N THR A 326 2.21 -1.57 1.45
CA THR A 326 3.13 -1.78 2.57
C THR A 326 3.30 -3.26 2.90
N ALA A 327 2.35 -4.14 2.55
CA ALA A 327 2.55 -5.59 2.61
C ALA A 327 3.64 -6.05 1.63
N VAL A 328 3.69 -5.48 0.42
CA VAL A 328 4.78 -5.74 -0.54
C VAL A 328 6.12 -5.19 -0.01
N ILE A 329 6.13 -3.98 0.58
CA ILE A 329 7.33 -3.41 1.18
C ILE A 329 7.81 -4.26 2.37
N LEU A 330 6.89 -4.71 3.21
CA LEU A 330 7.17 -5.61 4.34
C LEU A 330 7.81 -6.91 3.86
N THR A 331 7.28 -7.49 2.78
CA THR A 331 7.90 -8.64 2.12
C THR A 331 9.33 -8.30 1.68
N GLY A 332 9.52 -7.14 1.05
CA GLY A 332 10.84 -6.65 0.66
C GLY A 332 11.82 -6.58 1.84
N LEU A 333 11.38 -6.07 3.00
CA LEU A 333 12.18 -6.04 4.23
C LEU A 333 12.59 -7.45 4.66
N ILE A 334 11.63 -8.38 4.75
CA ILE A 334 11.84 -9.75 5.23
C ILE A 334 12.82 -10.51 4.33
N ILE A 335 12.65 -10.46 3.01
CA ILE A 335 13.52 -11.19 2.08
C ILE A 335 14.96 -10.64 2.04
N HIS A 336 15.13 -9.36 2.39
CA HIS A 336 16.45 -8.74 2.56
C HIS A 336 17.03 -8.92 3.97
N GLY A 337 16.42 -9.77 4.81
CA GLY A 337 16.87 -10.06 6.16
C GLY A 337 16.62 -8.94 7.18
N VAL A 338 15.87 -7.93 6.82
CA VAL A 338 15.50 -6.83 7.73
C VAL A 338 14.20 -7.21 8.45
N ARG A 339 14.26 -7.34 9.76
CA ARG A 339 13.09 -7.65 10.59
C ARG A 339 12.44 -6.35 11.06
N PRO A 340 11.25 -5.99 10.55
CA PRO A 340 10.50 -4.83 11.05
C PRO A 340 10.02 -5.10 12.47
N GLY A 341 9.92 -4.04 13.24
CA GLY A 341 9.56 -4.11 14.65
C GLY A 341 10.39 -3.16 15.50
N PRO A 342 10.22 -3.19 16.83
CA PRO A 342 10.90 -2.26 17.74
C PRO A 342 12.43 -2.32 17.64
N ASP A 343 13.00 -3.53 17.49
CA ASP A 343 14.45 -3.74 17.42
C ASP A 343 15.07 -3.02 16.21
N LEU A 344 14.36 -2.88 15.10
CA LEU A 344 14.84 -2.15 13.93
C LEU A 344 15.17 -0.69 14.26
N PHE A 345 14.38 -0.08 15.16
CA PHE A 345 14.59 1.33 15.59
C PHE A 345 15.83 1.49 16.47
N ARG A 346 16.21 0.45 17.19
CA ARG A 346 17.38 0.45 18.07
C ARG A 346 18.66 0.02 17.36
N GLU A 347 18.57 -1.04 16.54
CA GLU A 347 19.73 -1.70 15.96
C GLU A 347 20.15 -1.11 14.62
N GLN A 348 19.19 -0.57 13.83
CA GLN A 348 19.44 -0.05 12.49
C GLN A 348 18.78 1.33 12.26
N PRO A 349 19.04 2.35 13.09
CA PRO A 349 18.43 3.68 12.94
C PRO A 349 18.78 4.35 11.61
N ASP A 350 20.02 4.18 11.11
CA ASP A 350 20.46 4.77 9.84
C ASP A 350 19.68 4.20 8.64
N PHE A 351 19.32 2.93 8.69
CA PHE A 351 18.48 2.29 7.69
C PHE A 351 17.08 2.92 7.66
N LEU A 352 16.49 3.13 8.83
CA LEU A 352 15.17 3.80 8.95
C LEU A 352 15.23 5.26 8.48
N TYR A 353 16.25 6.00 8.87
CA TYR A 353 16.44 7.38 8.41
C TYR A 353 16.61 7.43 6.89
N GLY A 354 17.30 6.45 6.31
CA GLY A 354 17.39 6.31 4.85
C GLY A 354 16.03 6.14 4.19
N ILE A 355 15.13 5.31 4.76
CA ILE A 355 13.76 5.13 4.26
C ILE A 355 12.95 6.43 4.38
N PHE A 356 12.98 7.09 5.53
CA PHE A 356 12.25 8.34 5.77
C PHE A 356 12.70 9.44 4.80
N GLY A 357 14.01 9.59 4.63
CA GLY A 357 14.57 10.53 3.68
C GLY A 357 14.23 10.19 2.23
N ALA A 358 14.24 8.91 1.87
CA ALA A 358 13.85 8.44 0.55
C ALA A 358 12.39 8.80 0.23
N MET A 359 11.47 8.56 1.16
CA MET A 359 10.06 8.93 0.99
C MET A 359 9.89 10.45 0.87
N LEU A 360 10.66 11.25 1.63
CA LEU A 360 10.64 12.70 1.52
C LEU A 360 11.08 13.16 0.14
N ILE A 361 12.23 12.65 -0.34
CA ILE A 361 12.76 13.00 -1.67
C ILE A 361 11.85 12.48 -2.77
N ALA A 362 11.28 11.28 -2.66
CA ALA A 362 10.34 10.74 -3.63
C ALA A 362 9.09 11.62 -3.80
N ASN A 363 8.57 12.21 -2.69
CA ASN A 363 7.47 13.18 -2.75
C ASN A 363 7.86 14.46 -3.51
N ILE A 364 9.09 14.93 -3.35
CA ILE A 364 9.61 16.10 -4.10
C ILE A 364 9.84 15.72 -5.57
N LEU A 365 10.41 14.55 -5.84
CA LEU A 365 10.68 14.09 -7.21
C LEU A 365 9.39 13.86 -7.99
N PHE A 366 8.37 13.24 -7.40
CA PHE A 366 7.12 13.07 -8.13
C PHE A 366 6.40 14.40 -8.38
N PHE A 367 6.56 15.41 -7.51
CA PHE A 367 6.10 16.76 -7.82
C PHE A 367 6.77 17.29 -9.08
N ILE A 368 8.10 17.20 -9.16
CA ILE A 368 8.88 17.67 -10.31
C ILE A 368 8.46 16.91 -11.58
N PHE A 369 8.47 15.58 -11.51
CA PHE A 369 8.11 14.74 -12.66
C PHE A 369 6.64 14.89 -13.06
N GLY A 370 5.74 14.94 -12.08
CA GLY A 370 4.31 15.12 -12.31
C GLY A 370 4.03 16.47 -12.95
N PHE A 371 4.65 17.53 -12.47
CA PHE A 371 4.45 18.87 -12.99
C PHE A 371 5.04 19.06 -14.41
N PHE A 372 6.29 18.70 -14.60
CA PHE A 372 6.97 18.91 -15.89
C PHE A 372 6.72 17.78 -16.89
N GLY A 373 6.56 16.55 -16.40
CA GLY A 373 6.42 15.34 -17.22
C GLY A 373 4.98 14.91 -17.50
N ALA A 374 3.96 15.58 -16.96
CA ALA A 374 2.56 15.13 -17.07
C ALA A 374 2.08 14.88 -18.50
N LYS A 375 2.56 15.63 -19.50
CA LYS A 375 2.25 15.38 -20.92
C LYS A 375 2.79 14.03 -21.38
N ILE A 376 3.97 13.64 -20.89
CA ILE A 376 4.62 12.37 -21.22
C ILE A 376 3.85 11.25 -20.57
N PHE A 377 3.58 11.37 -19.25
CA PHE A 377 2.80 10.38 -18.51
C PHE A 377 1.38 10.22 -19.06
N ALA A 378 0.74 11.32 -19.44
CA ALA A 378 -0.53 11.28 -20.14
C ALA A 378 -0.48 10.50 -21.47
N ARG A 379 0.66 10.44 -22.17
CA ARG A 379 0.83 9.61 -23.38
C ARG A 379 1.01 8.13 -23.08
N ILE A 380 1.53 7.79 -21.90
CA ILE A 380 1.73 6.39 -21.47
C ILE A 380 0.39 5.66 -21.38
N THR A 381 -0.71 6.36 -21.08
CA THR A 381 -2.07 5.78 -21.10
C THR A 381 -2.51 5.31 -22.49
N LEU A 382 -1.76 5.66 -23.54
CA LEU A 382 -2.04 5.23 -24.92
C LEU A 382 -1.37 3.91 -25.30
N VAL A 383 -0.52 3.35 -24.42
CA VAL A 383 0.12 2.06 -24.69
C VAL A 383 -0.98 1.01 -24.86
N PRO A 384 -1.03 0.30 -26.00
CA PRO A 384 -2.05 -0.70 -26.24
C PRO A 384 -1.97 -1.82 -25.21
N ASN A 385 -3.09 -2.19 -24.61
CA ASN A 385 -3.19 -3.30 -23.69
C ASN A 385 -2.63 -4.62 -24.26
N LYS A 386 -2.72 -4.79 -25.58
CA LYS A 386 -2.18 -5.95 -26.30
C LYS A 386 -0.64 -6.08 -26.19
N ILE A 387 0.08 -5.00 -25.91
CA ILE A 387 1.54 -5.01 -25.69
C ILE A 387 1.83 -5.05 -24.20
N LEU A 388 1.11 -4.25 -23.41
CA LEU A 388 1.36 -4.07 -21.99
C LEU A 388 1.22 -5.38 -21.20
N TRP A 389 0.11 -6.13 -21.40
CA TRP A 389 -0.15 -7.32 -20.62
C TRP A 389 0.78 -8.49 -20.89
N PRO A 390 1.16 -8.81 -22.15
CA PRO A 390 2.19 -9.82 -22.39
C PRO A 390 3.56 -9.46 -21.81
N MET A 391 3.94 -8.18 -21.80
CA MET A 391 5.18 -7.74 -21.15
C MET A 391 5.14 -7.97 -19.64
N ILE A 392 4.04 -7.61 -18.97
CA ILE A 392 3.86 -7.84 -17.53
C ILE A 392 3.92 -9.33 -17.22
N PHE A 393 3.26 -10.17 -18.03
CA PHE A 393 3.32 -11.61 -17.90
C PHE A 393 4.77 -12.14 -17.98
N ALA A 394 5.50 -11.74 -19.01
CA ALA A 394 6.88 -12.18 -19.18
C ALA A 394 7.77 -11.75 -18.01
N VAL A 395 7.64 -10.48 -17.56
CA VAL A 395 8.39 -9.95 -16.41
C VAL A 395 8.04 -10.70 -15.13
N SER A 396 6.75 -11.02 -14.90
CA SER A 396 6.29 -11.79 -13.74
C SER A 396 6.89 -13.20 -13.72
N VAL A 397 6.85 -13.90 -14.85
CA VAL A 397 7.42 -15.26 -14.97
C VAL A 397 8.94 -15.24 -14.77
N CYS A 398 9.64 -14.35 -15.49
CA CYS A 398 11.11 -14.23 -15.36
C CYS A 398 11.51 -13.85 -13.93
N GLY A 399 10.83 -12.88 -13.34
CA GLY A 399 11.10 -12.42 -11.97
C GLY A 399 10.89 -13.53 -10.96
N THR A 400 9.76 -14.22 -11.01
CA THR A 400 9.45 -15.31 -10.07
C THR A 400 10.43 -16.47 -10.23
N TYR A 401 10.76 -16.88 -11.47
CA TYR A 401 11.72 -17.96 -11.71
C TYR A 401 13.13 -17.60 -11.21
N SER A 402 13.55 -16.35 -11.37
CA SER A 402 14.90 -15.89 -11.04
C SER A 402 15.23 -15.95 -9.55
N LEU A 403 14.23 -16.02 -8.67
CA LEU A 403 14.44 -16.03 -7.22
C LEU A 403 15.13 -17.31 -6.74
N ASN A 404 14.50 -18.44 -7.01
CA ASN A 404 14.94 -19.74 -6.54
C ASN A 404 15.31 -20.69 -7.70
N GLN A 405 15.29 -20.19 -8.94
CA GLN A 405 15.43 -20.99 -10.16
C GLN A 405 14.45 -22.18 -10.19
N SER A 406 13.28 -22.01 -9.55
CA SER A 406 12.26 -23.03 -9.36
C SER A 406 11.09 -22.82 -10.31
N ILE A 407 10.76 -23.85 -11.08
CA ILE A 407 9.56 -23.85 -11.91
C ILE A 407 8.29 -23.98 -11.06
N ILE A 408 8.40 -24.52 -9.84
CA ILE A 408 7.28 -24.65 -8.91
C ILE A 408 6.83 -23.26 -8.45
N ASP A 409 7.76 -22.34 -8.22
CA ASP A 409 7.41 -20.94 -7.89
C ASP A 409 6.59 -20.28 -9.01
N VAL A 410 6.91 -20.59 -10.26
CA VAL A 410 6.12 -20.10 -11.42
C VAL A 410 4.72 -20.71 -11.41
N TRP A 411 4.57 -22.01 -11.10
CA TRP A 411 3.26 -22.64 -10.98
C TRP A 411 2.45 -22.07 -9.80
N ILE A 412 3.09 -21.81 -8.66
CA ILE A 412 2.46 -21.14 -7.52
C ILE A 412 1.97 -19.75 -7.96
N MET A 413 2.81 -18.95 -8.63
CA MET A 413 2.43 -17.63 -9.15
C MET A 413 1.23 -17.72 -10.10
N LEU A 414 1.22 -18.67 -11.04
CA LEU A 414 0.12 -18.87 -11.98
C LEU A 414 -1.17 -19.28 -11.26
N PHE A 415 -1.08 -20.21 -10.31
CA PHE A 415 -2.21 -20.65 -9.51
C PHE A 415 -2.83 -19.47 -8.75
N PHE A 416 -2.02 -18.69 -8.03
CA PHE A 416 -2.50 -17.51 -7.30
C PHE A 416 -2.97 -16.39 -8.23
N GLY A 417 -2.43 -16.29 -9.44
CA GLY A 417 -2.90 -15.37 -10.47
C GLY A 417 -4.33 -15.70 -10.93
N ILE A 418 -4.58 -16.96 -11.22
CA ILE A 418 -5.92 -17.47 -11.59
C ILE A 418 -6.89 -17.35 -10.41
N LEU A 419 -6.45 -17.75 -9.22
CA LEU A 419 -7.25 -17.63 -7.99
C LEU A 419 -7.63 -16.17 -7.73
N GLY A 420 -6.67 -15.24 -7.80
CA GLY A 420 -6.89 -13.81 -7.60
C GLY A 420 -7.86 -13.21 -8.63
N PHE A 421 -7.79 -13.64 -9.89
CA PHE A 421 -8.76 -13.27 -10.92
C PHE A 421 -10.19 -13.69 -10.53
N PHE A 422 -10.39 -14.93 -10.10
CA PHE A 422 -11.71 -15.39 -9.65
C PHE A 422 -12.14 -14.71 -8.36
N MET A 423 -11.22 -14.50 -7.41
CA MET A 423 -11.51 -13.75 -6.18
C MET A 423 -12.09 -12.38 -6.50
N ARG A 424 -11.44 -11.59 -7.35
CA ARG A 424 -11.91 -10.27 -7.79
C ARG A 424 -13.28 -10.36 -8.48
N ARG A 425 -13.45 -11.34 -9.37
CA ARG A 425 -14.71 -11.55 -10.10
C ARG A 425 -15.90 -11.84 -9.17
N TYR A 426 -15.64 -12.54 -8.06
CA TYR A 426 -16.67 -12.86 -7.05
C TYR A 426 -16.70 -11.88 -5.89
N GLY A 427 -16.01 -10.73 -5.98
CA GLY A 427 -16.01 -9.66 -4.99
C GLY A 427 -15.28 -10.01 -3.70
N PHE A 428 -14.21 -10.83 -3.78
CA PHE A 428 -13.23 -11.03 -2.71
C PHE A 428 -12.04 -10.11 -2.94
N SER A 429 -11.53 -9.49 -1.88
CA SER A 429 -10.24 -8.81 -1.93
C SER A 429 -9.09 -9.81 -1.85
N VAL A 430 -8.02 -9.59 -2.61
CA VAL A 430 -6.81 -10.41 -2.56
C VAL A 430 -5.87 -9.98 -1.42
N VAL A 431 -6.04 -8.77 -0.92
CA VAL A 431 -5.17 -8.18 0.13
C VAL A 431 -5.20 -8.99 1.43
N PRO A 432 -6.38 -9.41 1.95
CA PRO A 432 -6.43 -10.21 3.17
C PRO A 432 -5.70 -11.56 3.07
N VAL A 433 -5.63 -12.18 1.88
CA VAL A 433 -4.86 -13.41 1.69
C VAL A 433 -3.39 -13.18 1.97
N ILE A 434 -2.83 -12.10 1.43
CA ILE A 434 -1.41 -11.77 1.59
C ILE A 434 -1.10 -11.40 3.03
N ILE A 435 -1.97 -10.63 3.66
CA ILE A 435 -1.77 -10.26 5.06
C ILE A 435 -1.96 -11.46 5.98
N GLY A 436 -2.91 -12.35 5.67
CA GLY A 436 -3.05 -13.62 6.36
C GLY A 436 -1.82 -14.52 6.21
N LEU A 437 -1.21 -14.55 5.04
CA LEU A 437 0.03 -15.27 4.79
C LEU A 437 1.21 -14.69 5.60
N ILE A 438 1.35 -13.35 5.64
CA ILE A 438 2.40 -12.68 6.45
C ILE A 438 2.17 -12.89 7.95
N LEU A 439 0.96 -12.65 8.40
CA LEU A 439 0.64 -12.71 9.83
C LEU A 439 0.45 -14.15 10.32
N GLY A 440 0.33 -15.13 9.42
CA GLY A 440 0.04 -16.51 9.79
C GLY A 440 1.11 -17.12 10.69
N GLU A 441 2.38 -16.95 10.35
CA GLU A 441 3.49 -17.38 11.19
C GLU A 441 3.50 -16.64 12.53
N LEU A 442 3.23 -15.33 12.52
CA LEU A 442 3.14 -14.55 13.73
C LEU A 442 1.98 -15.03 14.61
N VAL A 443 0.79 -15.22 14.04
CA VAL A 443 -0.41 -15.68 14.76
C VAL A 443 -0.17 -17.06 15.36
N GLU A 444 0.28 -18.02 14.57
CA GLU A 444 0.53 -19.38 15.06
C GLU A 444 1.64 -19.39 16.10
N GLY A 445 2.76 -18.72 15.81
CA GLY A 445 3.93 -18.68 16.69
C GLY A 445 3.63 -18.08 18.04
N THR A 446 3.05 -16.89 18.03
CA THR A 446 2.74 -16.17 19.26
C THR A 446 1.61 -16.84 20.07
N LEU A 447 0.62 -17.44 19.40
CA LEU A 447 -0.42 -18.23 20.07
C LEU A 447 0.19 -19.43 20.80
N ARG A 448 0.97 -20.25 20.10
CA ARG A 448 1.54 -21.48 20.67
C ARG A 448 2.53 -21.17 21.80
N GLN A 449 3.38 -20.15 21.64
CA GLN A 449 4.29 -19.71 22.69
C GLN A 449 3.54 -19.16 23.90
N SER A 450 2.47 -18.38 23.68
CA SER A 450 1.62 -17.88 24.77
C SER A 450 0.96 -19.02 25.55
N LEU A 451 0.45 -20.04 24.85
CA LEU A 451 -0.15 -21.20 25.52
C LEU A 451 0.87 -22.01 26.34
N VAL A 452 2.11 -22.09 25.87
CA VAL A 452 3.20 -22.68 26.68
C VAL A 452 3.45 -21.85 27.94
N ILE A 453 3.53 -20.50 27.83
CA ILE A 453 3.72 -19.60 28.97
C ILE A 453 2.55 -19.69 29.96
N PHE A 454 1.35 -19.96 29.48
CA PHE A 454 0.12 -20.00 30.29
C PHE A 454 -0.31 -21.41 30.71
N ASP A 455 0.58 -22.41 30.56
CA ASP A 455 0.27 -23.82 30.86
C ASP A 455 -1.05 -24.30 30.23
N GLY A 456 -1.35 -23.84 29.01
CA GLY A 456 -2.59 -24.15 28.26
C GLY A 456 -3.83 -23.37 28.70
N ASN A 457 -3.71 -22.41 29.60
CA ASN A 457 -4.85 -21.65 30.11
C ASN A 457 -5.19 -20.45 29.20
N TRP A 458 -6.21 -20.59 28.36
CA TRP A 458 -6.69 -19.54 27.45
C TRP A 458 -7.21 -18.27 28.14
N LEU A 459 -7.69 -18.37 29.38
CA LEU A 459 -8.22 -17.22 30.12
C LEU A 459 -7.13 -16.20 30.47
N MET A 460 -5.88 -16.62 30.50
CA MET A 460 -4.73 -15.74 30.78
C MET A 460 -4.54 -14.63 29.74
N PHE A 461 -4.98 -14.84 28.50
CA PHE A 461 -4.97 -13.77 27.50
C PHE A 461 -5.79 -12.55 27.92
N PHE A 462 -6.90 -12.76 28.61
CA PHE A 462 -7.80 -11.70 29.07
C PHE A 462 -7.33 -11.00 30.36
N THR A 463 -6.33 -11.54 31.04
CA THR A 463 -5.70 -10.88 32.19
C THR A 463 -4.63 -9.87 31.82
N ARG A 464 -4.20 -9.89 30.56
CA ARG A 464 -3.18 -8.99 30.00
C ARG A 464 -3.84 -7.73 29.44
N PRO A 465 -3.61 -6.51 30.02
CA PRO A 465 -4.39 -5.31 29.67
C PRO A 465 -4.26 -4.93 28.19
N ILE A 466 -3.06 -5.02 27.63
CA ILE A 466 -2.79 -4.66 26.24
C ILE A 466 -3.45 -5.67 25.29
N ALA A 467 -3.29 -6.97 25.54
CA ALA A 467 -3.94 -8.01 24.75
C ALA A 467 -5.46 -7.89 24.78
N LEU A 468 -6.04 -7.68 25.99
CA LEU A 468 -7.48 -7.46 26.15
C LEU A 468 -7.97 -6.24 25.37
N THR A 469 -7.20 -5.15 25.37
CA THR A 469 -7.54 -3.94 24.58
C THR A 469 -7.62 -4.27 23.08
N PHE A 470 -6.64 -5.00 22.52
CA PHE A 470 -6.68 -5.40 21.11
C PHE A 470 -7.83 -6.37 20.81
N PHE A 471 -8.19 -7.28 21.70
CA PHE A 471 -9.37 -8.15 21.51
C PHE A 471 -10.67 -7.34 21.51
N ILE A 472 -10.82 -6.37 22.42
CA ILE A 472 -11.99 -5.48 22.44
C ILE A 472 -12.06 -4.68 21.14
N LEU A 473 -10.95 -4.09 20.70
CA LEU A 473 -10.89 -3.36 19.44
C LEU A 473 -11.23 -4.26 18.23
N SER A 474 -10.78 -5.52 18.25
CA SER A 474 -11.12 -6.51 17.23
C SER A 474 -12.62 -6.80 17.18
N LEU A 475 -13.26 -6.95 18.32
CA LEU A 475 -14.71 -7.16 18.42
C LEU A 475 -15.48 -5.93 17.91
N ILE A 476 -15.04 -4.72 18.29
CA ILE A 476 -15.64 -3.47 17.81
C ILE A 476 -15.50 -3.37 16.28
N ALA A 477 -14.31 -3.67 15.74
CA ALA A 477 -14.07 -3.66 14.32
C ALA A 477 -14.99 -4.61 13.55
N LEU A 478 -15.21 -5.83 14.06
CA LEU A 478 -16.13 -6.80 13.46
C LEU A 478 -17.60 -6.41 13.60
N ALA A 479 -17.99 -5.79 14.71
CA ALA A 479 -19.36 -5.39 14.95
C ALA A 479 -19.78 -4.15 14.14
N PHE A 480 -18.85 -3.24 13.87
CA PHE A 480 -19.12 -1.95 13.23
C PHE A 480 -19.81 -2.06 11.85
N PRO A 481 -19.36 -2.91 10.90
CA PRO A 481 -20.04 -3.09 9.62
C PRO A 481 -21.45 -3.71 9.76
N LEU A 482 -21.65 -4.60 10.75
CA LEU A 482 -22.92 -5.26 10.99
C LEU A 482 -24.00 -4.29 11.52
N ILE A 483 -23.57 -3.27 12.26
CA ILE A 483 -24.48 -2.23 12.78
C ILE A 483 -24.83 -1.24 11.69
N ARG A 484 -23.93 -0.96 10.73
CA ARG A 484 -24.13 0.02 9.67
C ARG A 484 -24.90 -0.55 8.47
N SER A 485 -25.01 -1.85 8.32
CA SER A 485 -25.76 -2.53 7.24
C SER A 485 -27.28 -2.58 7.48
N LYS A 486 -27.77 -2.07 8.60
CA LYS A 486 -29.19 -1.79 8.87
C LYS A 486 -29.48 -0.31 8.69
#